data_646aedf8c3257e9ebd9ec2dc1705ced8
#
_entry.id   646aedf8c3257e9ebd9ec2dc1705ced8
#
_cell.length_a   1.000
_cell.length_b   1.000
_cell.length_c   1.000
_cell.angle_alpha   90.00
_cell.angle_beta   90.00
_cell.angle_gamma   90.00
#
_symmetry.space_group_name_H-M   'P 1'
#
loop_
_entity.id
_entity.type
_entity.pdbx_description
1 polymer ?
#
loop_
_entity_poly.entity_id
_entity_poly.type
_entity_poly.pdbx_seq_one_letter_code
_entity_poly.pdbx_strand_id
1 'polypeptide(L)'
;MKTPICDFVNNYAKSDAARLHMPGHKGISVLGCESLDITEITGADELFAPDGIIAESERNASRLFGADTFYSAGGSTLCIQVMLYLLAADFCERRNGETCRFDLPDEPNASPLILAGRNAHKAFVNAAALLGIQPV
;
A
#
# COMPACT_ATOMS: atom_id res chain seq x y z
N MET A 1 -9.51 -1.83 -21.26
CA MET A 1 -8.68 -1.09 -20.30
C MET A 1 -7.27 -1.65 -20.42
N LYS A 2 -6.22 -0.81 -20.45
CA LYS A 2 -4.83 -1.29 -20.49
C LYS A 2 -4.44 -1.85 -19.12
N THR A 3 -3.57 -2.85 -19.10
CA THR A 3 -3.02 -3.48 -17.91
C THR A 3 -1.50 -3.26 -17.85
N PRO A 4 -1.03 -2.02 -17.61
CA PRO A 4 0.35 -1.63 -17.89
C PRO A 4 1.40 -2.51 -17.19
N ILE A 5 1.16 -2.88 -15.93
CA ILE A 5 2.07 -3.78 -15.18
C ILE A 5 2.08 -5.17 -15.82
N CYS A 6 0.91 -5.78 -16.05
CA CYS A 6 0.82 -7.10 -16.66
C CYS A 6 1.39 -7.12 -18.08
N ASP A 7 1.11 -6.08 -18.87
CA ASP A 7 1.60 -5.94 -20.23
C ASP A 7 3.14 -5.87 -20.25
N PHE A 8 3.72 -5.05 -19.37
CA PHE A 8 5.17 -4.90 -19.22
C PHE A 8 5.83 -6.22 -18.81
N VAL A 9 5.36 -6.86 -17.73
CA VAL A 9 5.94 -8.09 -17.19
C VAL A 9 5.87 -9.23 -18.20
N ASN A 10 4.73 -9.39 -18.89
CA ASN A 10 4.58 -10.41 -19.93
C ASN A 10 5.49 -10.16 -21.16
N ASN A 11 5.68 -8.90 -21.55
CA ASN A 11 6.58 -8.55 -22.63
C ASN A 11 8.04 -8.80 -22.25
N TYR A 12 8.42 -8.42 -21.00
CA TYR A 12 9.75 -8.69 -20.48
C TYR A 12 10.03 -10.19 -20.37
N ALA A 13 9.06 -10.98 -19.90
CA ALA A 13 9.20 -12.44 -19.80
C ALA A 13 9.47 -13.13 -21.15
N LYS A 14 8.98 -12.55 -22.25
CA LYS A 14 9.15 -13.04 -23.62
C LYS A 14 10.38 -12.48 -24.33
N SER A 15 11.05 -11.50 -23.71
CA SER A 15 12.22 -10.87 -24.32
C SER A 15 13.48 -11.71 -24.14
N ASP A 16 14.48 -11.50 -25.00
CA ASP A 16 15.81 -12.10 -24.90
C ASP A 16 16.74 -11.32 -23.94
N ALA A 17 16.20 -10.48 -23.06
CA ALA A 17 16.98 -9.68 -22.15
C ALA A 17 17.73 -10.53 -21.13
N ALA A 18 19.03 -10.30 -20.97
CA ALA A 18 19.83 -10.97 -19.96
C ALA A 18 19.39 -10.49 -18.56
N ARG A 19 18.94 -11.43 -17.72
CA ARG A 19 18.43 -11.16 -16.37
C ARG A 19 19.58 -11.12 -15.36
N LEU A 20 20.35 -10.04 -15.36
CA LEU A 20 21.45 -9.82 -14.40
C LEU A 20 20.98 -9.23 -13.07
N HIS A 21 19.72 -8.81 -12.99
CA HIS A 21 19.06 -8.27 -11.81
C HIS A 21 18.57 -9.36 -10.83
N MET A 22 18.18 -8.99 -9.62
CA MET A 22 17.40 -9.84 -8.73
C MET A 22 15.98 -10.09 -9.31
N PRO A 23 15.32 -11.18 -8.98
CA PRO A 23 15.76 -12.28 -8.09
C PRO A 23 16.77 -13.24 -8.69
N GLY A 24 17.40 -14.04 -7.79
CA GLY A 24 18.51 -14.93 -8.14
C GLY A 24 18.18 -16.09 -9.08
N HIS A 25 16.91 -16.48 -9.22
CA HIS A 25 16.48 -17.55 -10.16
C HIS A 25 16.60 -17.16 -11.63
N LYS A 26 16.82 -15.86 -11.95
CA LYS A 26 17.04 -15.35 -13.31
C LYS A 26 15.94 -15.74 -14.34
N GLY A 27 14.71 -15.98 -13.85
CA GLY A 27 13.58 -16.42 -14.68
C GLY A 27 13.61 -17.91 -15.04
N ILE A 28 14.54 -18.69 -14.46
CA ILE A 28 14.58 -20.15 -14.65
C ILE A 28 13.37 -20.76 -13.95
N SER A 29 12.54 -21.46 -14.71
CA SER A 29 11.26 -21.97 -14.22
C SER A 29 11.46 -23.18 -13.30
N VAL A 30 10.95 -23.07 -12.05
CA VAL A 30 10.81 -24.15 -11.08
C VAL A 30 9.34 -24.33 -10.72
N LEU A 31 8.63 -23.22 -10.42
CA LEU A 31 7.21 -23.19 -10.08
C LEU A 31 6.33 -22.67 -11.23
N GLY A 32 6.94 -22.16 -12.31
CA GLY A 32 6.26 -21.68 -13.51
C GLY A 32 5.98 -20.18 -13.57
N CYS A 33 6.25 -19.44 -12.49
CA CYS A 33 6.01 -17.98 -12.41
C CYS A 33 7.29 -17.13 -12.39
N GLU A 34 8.46 -17.73 -12.32
CA GLU A 34 9.74 -17.03 -12.14
C GLU A 34 10.08 -16.08 -13.30
N SER A 35 9.58 -16.38 -14.51
CA SER A 35 9.76 -15.47 -15.65
C SER A 35 9.04 -14.13 -15.47
N LEU A 36 8.01 -14.10 -14.62
CA LEU A 36 7.21 -12.91 -14.30
C LEU A 36 7.71 -12.16 -13.04
N ASP A 37 8.64 -12.77 -12.30
CA ASP A 37 9.22 -12.17 -11.10
C ASP A 37 10.41 -11.30 -11.48
N ILE A 38 10.26 -9.99 -11.27
CA ILE A 38 11.22 -8.94 -11.64
C ILE A 38 11.38 -7.96 -10.48
N THR A 39 12.42 -7.15 -10.55
CA THR A 39 12.65 -6.02 -9.64
C THR A 39 12.49 -4.68 -10.38
N GLU A 40 12.96 -3.60 -9.80
CA GLU A 40 12.96 -2.23 -10.34
C GLU A 40 13.98 -2.10 -11.48
N ILE A 41 13.68 -2.74 -12.60
CA ILE A 41 14.47 -2.60 -13.84
C ILE A 41 13.93 -1.44 -14.67
N THR A 42 14.72 -1.00 -15.65
CA THR A 42 14.31 0.10 -16.53
C THR A 42 12.91 -0.13 -17.12
N GLY A 43 11.99 0.77 -16.83
CA GLY A 43 10.59 0.73 -17.26
C GLY A 43 9.64 -0.06 -16.33
N ALA A 44 10.15 -0.74 -15.29
CA ALA A 44 9.32 -1.47 -14.32
C ALA A 44 8.64 -0.56 -13.30
N ASP A 45 9.14 0.69 -13.14
CA ASP A 45 8.67 1.62 -12.12
C ASP A 45 9.03 1.19 -10.69
N GLU A 46 8.74 2.00 -9.67
CA GLU A 46 8.90 1.64 -8.27
C GLU A 46 7.62 1.97 -7.46
N LEU A 47 7.35 1.18 -6.42
CA LEU A 47 6.07 1.26 -5.71
C LEU A 47 5.96 2.49 -4.79
N PHE A 48 7.08 2.97 -4.21
CA PHE A 48 7.05 4.06 -3.22
C PHE A 48 7.00 5.46 -3.85
N ALA A 49 7.43 5.60 -5.11
CA ALA A 49 7.37 6.85 -5.86
C ALA A 49 6.99 6.56 -7.33
N PRO A 50 5.82 5.99 -7.60
CA PRO A 50 5.45 5.53 -8.92
C PRO A 50 5.26 6.70 -9.87
N ASP A 51 5.95 6.66 -11.02
CA ASP A 51 5.84 7.66 -12.10
C ASP A 51 5.58 7.04 -13.48
N GLY A 52 5.64 5.71 -13.57
CA GLY A 52 5.52 4.89 -14.79
C GLY A 52 4.28 4.01 -14.84
N ILE A 53 4.52 2.70 -15.05
CA ILE A 53 3.46 1.69 -15.26
C ILE A 53 2.63 1.43 -13.98
N ILE A 54 3.21 1.57 -12.80
CA ILE A 54 2.49 1.44 -11.53
C ILE A 54 1.55 2.63 -11.38
N ALA A 55 2.04 3.86 -11.58
CA ALA A 55 1.20 5.05 -11.54
C ALA A 55 0.06 5.00 -12.59
N GLU A 56 0.31 4.50 -13.80
CA GLU A 56 -0.73 4.32 -14.80
C GLU A 56 -1.77 3.28 -14.35
N SER A 57 -1.32 2.20 -13.72
CA SER A 57 -2.19 1.14 -13.18
C SER A 57 -3.06 1.66 -12.03
N GLU A 58 -2.51 2.44 -11.10
CA GLU A 58 -3.24 3.09 -10.01
C GLU A 58 -4.29 4.06 -10.54
N ARG A 59 -3.96 4.88 -11.56
CA ARG A 59 -4.94 5.74 -12.24
C ARG A 59 -6.06 4.95 -12.91
N ASN A 60 -5.76 3.78 -13.49
CA ASN A 60 -6.77 2.91 -14.07
C ASN A 60 -7.70 2.31 -13.00
N ALA A 61 -7.14 1.89 -11.87
CA ALA A 61 -7.90 1.42 -10.71
C ALA A 61 -8.76 2.54 -10.12
N SER A 62 -8.23 3.75 -9.99
CA SER A 62 -8.96 4.93 -9.50
C SER A 62 -10.18 5.24 -10.37
N ARG A 63 -10.04 5.15 -11.70
CA ARG A 63 -11.17 5.33 -12.62
C ARG A 63 -12.23 4.24 -12.46
N LEU A 64 -11.79 3.00 -12.22
CA LEU A 64 -12.69 1.85 -12.05
C LEU A 64 -13.49 1.94 -10.75
N PHE A 65 -12.84 2.31 -9.66
CA PHE A 65 -13.46 2.39 -8.33
C PHE A 65 -14.11 3.74 -8.03
N GLY A 66 -13.85 4.77 -8.84
CA GLY A 66 -14.36 6.12 -8.60
C GLY A 66 -13.73 6.81 -7.39
N ALA A 67 -12.55 6.37 -6.95
CA ALA A 67 -11.82 6.90 -5.80
C ALA A 67 -10.31 6.75 -6.03
N ASP A 68 -9.51 7.62 -5.44
CA ASP A 68 -8.06 7.51 -5.49
C ASP A 68 -7.60 6.17 -4.93
N THR A 69 -6.84 5.45 -5.74
CA THR A 69 -6.41 4.08 -5.43
C THR A 69 -4.89 3.99 -5.51
N PHE A 70 -4.31 3.45 -4.45
CA PHE A 70 -2.87 3.24 -4.32
C PHE A 70 -2.58 1.78 -4.00
N TYR A 71 -1.48 1.25 -4.53
CA TYR A 71 -1.07 -0.13 -4.27
C TYR A 71 -0.17 -0.22 -3.04
N SER A 72 -0.30 -1.32 -2.30
CA SER A 72 0.50 -1.59 -1.12
C SER A 72 1.04 -3.02 -1.13
N ALA A 73 2.34 -3.17 -0.90
CA ALA A 73 2.98 -4.47 -0.71
C ALA A 73 2.80 -5.03 0.71
N GLY A 74 2.37 -4.21 1.68
CA GLY A 74 2.13 -4.64 3.06
C GLY A 74 0.79 -5.34 3.29
N GLY A 75 0.05 -5.61 2.22
CA GLY A 75 -1.25 -6.28 2.26
C GLY A 75 -2.32 -5.50 3.01
N SER A 76 -3.43 -6.16 3.32
CA SER A 76 -4.56 -5.55 4.04
C SER A 76 -4.21 -5.01 5.43
N THR A 77 -3.20 -5.57 6.08
CA THR A 77 -2.73 -5.08 7.38
C THR A 77 -2.24 -3.64 7.29
N LEU A 78 -1.38 -3.34 6.31
CA LEU A 78 -0.89 -1.98 6.09
C LEU A 78 -2.02 -1.05 5.64
N CYS A 79 -2.93 -1.52 4.79
CA CYS A 79 -4.08 -0.73 4.35
C CYS A 79 -4.98 -0.32 5.55
N ILE A 80 -5.22 -1.23 6.50
CA ILE A 80 -5.97 -0.92 7.73
C ILE A 80 -5.20 0.09 8.59
N GLN A 81 -3.89 -0.05 8.73
CA GLN A 81 -3.06 0.90 9.48
C GLN A 81 -3.10 2.30 8.86
N VAL A 82 -2.94 2.40 7.53
CA VAL A 82 -3.02 3.68 6.80
C VAL A 82 -4.40 4.30 6.93
N MET A 83 -5.47 3.52 6.80
CA MET A 83 -6.84 4.01 6.97
C MET A 83 -7.04 4.64 8.36
N LEU A 84 -6.63 3.95 9.42
CA LEU A 84 -6.76 4.47 10.79
C LEU A 84 -5.86 5.69 11.03
N TYR A 85 -4.66 5.68 10.44
CA TYR A 85 -3.76 6.84 10.49
C TYR A 85 -4.39 8.08 9.85
N LEU A 86 -4.96 7.95 8.66
CA LEU A 86 -5.61 9.06 7.96
C LEU A 86 -6.82 9.60 8.74
N LEU A 87 -7.62 8.71 9.35
CA LEU A 87 -8.74 9.10 10.19
C LEU A 87 -8.28 9.84 11.46
N ALA A 88 -7.21 9.36 12.09
CA ALA A 88 -6.64 10.01 13.26
C ALA A 88 -6.04 11.38 12.92
N ALA A 89 -5.34 11.49 11.78
CA ALA A 89 -4.76 12.74 11.30
C ALA A 89 -5.85 13.78 10.99
N ASP A 90 -6.90 13.40 10.26
CA ASP A 90 -8.06 14.27 9.97
C ASP A 90 -8.75 14.74 11.25
N PHE A 91 -8.91 13.85 12.24
CA PHE A 91 -9.49 14.21 13.54
C PHE A 91 -8.66 15.26 14.27
N CYS A 92 -7.34 15.09 14.31
CA CYS A 92 -6.42 16.03 14.96
C CYS A 92 -6.40 17.39 14.25
N GLU A 93 -6.34 17.38 12.93
CA GLU A 93 -6.34 18.61 12.14
C GLU A 93 -7.61 19.42 12.34
N ARG A 94 -8.77 18.78 12.37
CA ARG A 94 -10.06 19.44 12.63
C ARG A 94 -10.17 20.02 14.05
N ARG A 95 -9.51 19.37 15.02
CA ARG A 95 -9.61 19.76 16.43
C ARG A 95 -8.61 20.86 16.80
N ASN A 96 -7.36 20.76 16.35
CA ASN A 96 -6.25 21.58 16.82
C ASN A 96 -5.67 22.52 15.75
N GLY A 97 -6.05 22.36 14.47
CA GLY A 97 -5.44 23.07 13.33
C GLY A 97 -4.00 22.64 13.05
N GLU A 98 -3.51 21.59 13.68
CA GLU A 98 -2.15 21.08 13.54
C GLU A 98 -2.17 19.63 13.08
N THR A 99 -1.18 19.28 12.23
CA THR A 99 -0.98 17.88 11.80
C THR A 99 -0.59 17.02 13.00
N CYS A 100 -1.26 15.90 13.20
CA CYS A 100 -0.92 14.96 14.27
C CYS A 100 0.55 14.53 14.17
N ARG A 101 1.33 14.82 15.20
CA ARG A 101 2.54 14.07 15.49
C ARG A 101 2.19 12.75 16.16
N PHE A 102 3.01 11.72 15.94
CA PHE A 102 2.88 10.40 16.58
C PHE A 102 3.14 10.38 18.10
N ASP A 103 3.21 11.53 18.72
CA ASP A 103 3.33 11.61 20.17
C ASP A 103 1.99 11.17 20.77
N LEU A 104 2.00 10.09 21.54
CA LEU A 104 0.83 9.66 22.32
C LEU A 104 0.35 10.87 23.13
N PRO A 105 -0.94 11.22 23.04
CA PRO A 105 -1.45 12.36 23.78
C PRO A 105 -1.30 12.12 25.29
N ASP A 106 -0.67 13.06 25.99
CA ASP A 106 -0.53 13.03 27.46
C ASP A 106 -1.90 13.09 28.17
N GLU A 107 -2.96 13.45 27.45
CA GLU A 107 -4.31 13.54 27.98
C GLU A 107 -5.25 12.47 27.42
N PRO A 108 -5.90 11.66 28.27
CA PRO A 108 -6.79 10.56 27.85
C PRO A 108 -8.02 11.00 27.05
N ASN A 109 -8.41 12.27 27.10
CA ASN A 109 -9.54 12.83 26.35
C ASN A 109 -9.16 13.40 24.97
N ALA A 110 -7.90 13.32 24.58
CA ALA A 110 -7.40 13.83 23.30
C ALA A 110 -7.37 12.77 22.20
N SER A 111 -7.57 11.50 22.53
CA SER A 111 -7.53 10.39 21.56
C SER A 111 -8.82 10.30 20.74
N PRO A 112 -8.73 10.03 19.42
CA PRO A 112 -9.91 9.76 18.61
C PRO A 112 -10.63 8.49 19.10
N LEU A 113 -11.98 8.55 19.14
CA LEU A 113 -12.84 7.44 19.51
C LEU A 113 -13.38 6.79 18.23
N ILE A 114 -13.23 5.47 18.10
CA ILE A 114 -13.74 4.72 16.93
C ILE A 114 -14.64 3.59 17.40
N LEU A 115 -15.86 3.54 16.86
CA LEU A 115 -16.77 2.39 17.05
C LEU A 115 -16.30 1.22 16.19
N ALA A 116 -16.07 0.07 16.82
CA ALA A 116 -15.61 -1.14 16.14
C ALA A 116 -16.40 -2.36 16.55
N GLY A 117 -16.66 -3.25 15.58
CA GLY A 117 -17.26 -4.55 15.88
C GLY A 117 -16.30 -5.45 16.68
N ARG A 118 -16.84 -6.28 17.58
CA ARG A 118 -16.05 -7.22 18.42
C ARG A 118 -15.22 -8.22 17.60
N ASN A 119 -15.60 -8.46 16.35
CA ASN A 119 -14.93 -9.36 15.41
C ASN A 119 -13.90 -8.63 14.53
N ALA A 120 -13.50 -7.41 14.88
CA ALA A 120 -12.49 -6.68 14.14
C ALA A 120 -11.18 -7.48 14.06
N HIS A 121 -10.55 -7.46 12.89
CA HIS A 121 -9.28 -8.15 12.68
C HIS A 121 -8.18 -7.57 13.58
N LYS A 122 -7.26 -8.42 14.04
CA LYS A 122 -6.13 -8.01 14.92
C LYS A 122 -5.32 -6.82 14.38
N ALA A 123 -5.23 -6.65 13.05
CA ALA A 123 -4.57 -5.50 12.44
C ALA A 123 -5.21 -4.17 12.85
N PHE A 124 -6.54 -4.13 13.00
CA PHE A 124 -7.25 -2.97 13.51
C PHE A 124 -6.87 -2.66 14.97
N VAL A 125 -6.89 -3.68 15.83
CA VAL A 125 -6.55 -3.52 17.26
C VAL A 125 -5.10 -3.05 17.43
N ASN A 126 -4.17 -3.65 16.68
CA ASN A 126 -2.76 -3.27 16.70
C ASN A 126 -2.53 -1.83 16.19
N ALA A 127 -3.22 -1.44 15.12
CA ALA A 127 -3.13 -0.09 14.58
C ALA A 127 -3.75 0.94 15.54
N ALA A 128 -4.89 0.62 16.17
CA ALA A 128 -5.51 1.47 17.17
C ALA A 128 -4.57 1.69 18.37
N ALA A 129 -3.93 0.63 18.87
CA ALA A 129 -2.95 0.75 19.94
C ALA A 129 -1.72 1.58 19.53
N LEU A 130 -1.21 1.40 18.30
CA LEU A 130 -0.07 2.16 17.78
C LEU A 130 -0.37 3.66 17.66
N LEU A 131 -1.60 4.00 17.32
CA LEU A 131 -2.05 5.38 17.07
C LEU A 131 -2.74 6.02 18.28
N GLY A 132 -2.77 5.37 19.44
CA GLY A 132 -3.45 5.87 20.63
C GLY A 132 -4.97 6.04 20.46
N ILE A 133 -5.59 5.29 19.52
CA ILE A 133 -7.02 5.34 19.26
C ILE A 133 -7.75 4.45 20.25
N GLN A 134 -8.88 4.93 20.83
CA GLN A 134 -9.74 4.12 21.69
C GLN A 134 -10.85 3.47 20.88
N PRO A 135 -10.82 2.15 20.65
CA PRO A 135 -11.94 1.41 20.08
C PRO A 135 -13.03 1.19 21.15
N VAL A 136 -14.27 1.37 20.77
CA VAL A 136 -15.47 1.14 21.59
C VAL A 136 -16.42 0.16 20.92
#